data_5aca036e32768753e6e45a87b342842c
#
_entry.id   5aca036e32768753e6e45a87b342842c
#
_cell.length_a   1.000
_cell.length_b   1.000
_cell.length_c   1.000
_cell.angle_alpha   90.00
_cell.angle_beta   90.00
_cell.angle_gamma   90.00
#
_symmetry.space_group_name_H-M   'P 1'
#
loop_
_entity.id
_entity.type
_entity.pdbx_description
1 polymer ?
#
loop_
_entity_poly.entity_id
_entity_poly.type
_entity_poly.pdbx_seq_one_letter_code
_entity_poly.pdbx_strand_id
1 'polypeptide(L)'
;MRTPSLLALLLAPTLLLQGCTSTATPPTALSHLLESVNQRLDMAEDVALNKWDSGQPVEAPEREQQVIANAQSQALRFGVDGQRAALFFADQIEANKLLQYSALSRWHAVGSAPQTPRVDLGSQLRPQLDRLQRTLLSQLAEFDRNRPAHCPATLAQAIAQRARDPQQSVALIRATTHLCSPQ
;
A
#
# COMPACT_ATOMS: atom_id res chain seq x y z
N MET A 1 69.64 29.73 35.11
CA MET A 1 69.40 29.45 33.69
C MET A 1 68.22 28.51 33.63
N ARG A 2 67.06 29.02 33.27
CA ARG A 2 65.79 28.25 33.25
C ARG A 2 65.37 28.11 31.79
N THR A 3 65.28 26.86 31.32
CA THR A 3 64.78 26.53 29.98
C THR A 3 63.26 26.37 30.02
N PRO A 4 62.47 26.95 29.11
CA PRO A 4 61.04 26.72 29.01
C PRO A 4 60.76 25.51 28.13
N SER A 5 59.94 24.56 28.63
CA SER A 5 59.39 23.45 27.89
C SER A 5 58.23 23.95 27.00
N LEU A 6 58.34 23.75 25.70
CA LEU A 6 57.28 23.92 24.69
C LEU A 6 56.33 22.72 24.69
N LEU A 7 55.10 22.95 25.14
CA LEU A 7 54.04 21.99 25.05
C LEU A 7 53.39 22.08 23.66
N ALA A 8 53.65 21.10 22.79
CA ALA A 8 53.03 21.02 21.46
C ALA A 8 51.64 20.44 21.59
N LEU A 9 50.61 21.27 21.34
CA LEU A 9 49.20 20.90 21.31
C LEU A 9 48.84 20.26 19.94
N LEU A 10 48.68 18.94 19.87
CA LEU A 10 48.26 18.21 18.69
C LEU A 10 46.74 18.41 18.52
N LEU A 11 46.31 19.26 17.59
CA LEU A 11 44.95 19.33 17.11
C LEU A 11 44.73 18.17 16.13
N ALA A 12 43.89 17.18 16.50
CA ALA A 12 43.41 16.16 15.60
C ALA A 12 42.20 16.70 14.82
N PRO A 13 42.15 16.63 13.47
CA PRO A 13 40.98 16.99 12.72
C PRO A 13 39.92 15.88 12.82
N THR A 14 38.78 16.15 13.45
CA THR A 14 37.57 15.32 13.38
C THR A 14 36.96 15.41 12.00
N LEU A 15 37.16 14.38 11.17
CA LEU A 15 36.41 14.20 9.92
C LEU A 15 34.94 13.87 10.27
N LEU A 16 34.05 14.84 10.07
CA LEU A 16 32.61 14.62 10.05
C LEU A 16 32.25 13.92 8.73
N LEU A 17 32.02 12.60 8.80
CA LEU A 17 31.35 11.86 7.70
C LEU A 17 29.90 12.30 7.64
N GLN A 18 29.60 13.27 6.79
CA GLN A 18 28.25 13.61 6.38
C GLN A 18 27.77 12.50 5.44
N GLY A 19 27.08 11.51 6.01
CA GLY A 19 26.35 10.51 5.24
C GLY A 19 25.21 11.18 4.50
N CYS A 20 25.39 11.47 3.20
CA CYS A 20 24.27 11.83 2.32
C CYS A 20 23.33 10.64 2.19
N THR A 21 22.23 10.62 2.93
CA THR A 21 21.12 9.71 2.67
C THR A 21 20.44 10.18 1.38
N SER A 22 20.88 9.68 0.23
CA SER A 22 20.19 9.87 -1.04
C SER A 22 18.83 9.15 -0.94
N THR A 23 17.74 9.89 -0.76
CA THR A 23 16.38 9.39 -0.92
C THR A 23 16.15 9.14 -2.42
N ALA A 24 16.44 7.91 -2.87
CA ALA A 24 16.19 7.53 -4.25
C ALA A 24 14.68 7.62 -4.52
N THR A 25 14.29 8.32 -5.59
CA THR A 25 12.90 8.35 -6.06
C THR A 25 12.50 6.94 -6.50
N PRO A 26 11.34 6.42 -6.05
CA PRO A 26 10.88 5.10 -6.48
C PRO A 26 10.70 5.04 -8.00
N PRO A 27 10.93 3.87 -8.63
CA PRO A 27 10.66 3.68 -10.05
C PRO A 27 9.24 4.07 -10.41
N THR A 28 9.04 4.73 -11.55
CA THR A 28 7.74 5.27 -11.99
C THR A 28 6.63 4.21 -11.97
N ALA A 29 6.92 2.99 -12.47
CA ALA A 29 5.96 1.89 -12.49
C ALA A 29 5.48 1.49 -11.08
N LEU A 30 6.38 1.40 -10.10
CA LEU A 30 6.04 1.16 -8.70
C LEU A 30 5.21 2.32 -8.12
N SER A 31 5.56 3.55 -8.49
CA SER A 31 4.86 4.75 -8.01
C SER A 31 3.39 4.78 -8.47
N HIS A 32 3.14 4.52 -9.75
CA HIS A 32 1.79 4.45 -10.31
C HIS A 32 0.97 3.31 -9.69
N LEU A 33 1.58 2.13 -9.53
CA LEU A 33 0.91 0.99 -8.91
C LEU A 33 0.50 1.30 -7.46
N LEU A 34 1.41 1.84 -6.65
CA LEU A 34 1.11 2.21 -5.26
C LEU A 34 0.07 3.32 -5.14
N GLU A 35 0.02 4.25 -6.09
CA GLU A 35 -1.03 5.28 -6.15
C GLU A 35 -2.41 4.65 -6.32
N SER A 36 -2.56 3.73 -7.27
CA SER A 36 -3.84 3.02 -7.47
C SER A 36 -4.18 2.06 -6.33
N VAL A 37 -3.18 1.46 -5.68
CA VAL A 37 -3.38 0.70 -4.44
C VAL A 37 -3.95 1.61 -3.34
N ASN A 38 -3.38 2.81 -3.15
CA ASN A 38 -3.90 3.79 -2.20
C ASN A 38 -5.34 4.19 -2.51
N GLN A 39 -5.66 4.50 -3.77
CA GLN A 39 -7.03 4.82 -4.17
C GLN A 39 -8.02 3.71 -3.81
N ARG A 40 -7.61 2.44 -3.94
CA ARG A 40 -8.44 1.30 -3.51
C ARG A 40 -8.59 1.23 -1.99
N LEU A 41 -7.52 1.51 -1.24
CA LEU A 41 -7.55 1.53 0.22
C LEU A 41 -8.40 2.70 0.75
N ASP A 42 -8.35 3.86 0.11
CA ASP A 42 -9.15 5.03 0.49
C ASP A 42 -10.66 4.78 0.40
N MET A 43 -11.12 3.84 -0.44
CA MET A 43 -12.53 3.42 -0.51
C MET A 43 -12.97 2.53 0.66
N ALA A 44 -12.06 2.07 1.52
CA ALA A 44 -12.38 1.12 2.60
C ALA A 44 -13.34 1.72 3.63
N GLU A 45 -13.23 3.01 3.93
CA GLU A 45 -14.10 3.69 4.89
C GLU A 45 -15.53 3.79 4.37
N ASP A 46 -15.75 4.10 3.07
CA ASP A 46 -17.07 4.10 2.45
C ASP A 46 -17.71 2.71 2.45
N VAL A 47 -16.91 1.65 2.22
CA VAL A 47 -17.38 0.27 2.33
C VAL A 47 -17.76 -0.04 3.79
N ALA A 48 -16.95 0.36 4.75
CA ALA A 48 -17.23 0.18 6.18
C ALA A 48 -18.51 0.92 6.60
N LEU A 49 -18.77 2.13 6.10
CA LEU A 49 -20.01 2.87 6.35
C LEU A 49 -21.24 2.10 5.85
N ASN A 50 -21.15 1.50 4.65
CA ASN A 50 -22.23 0.65 4.14
C ASN A 50 -22.44 -0.59 5.02
N LYS A 51 -21.36 -1.20 5.56
CA LYS A 51 -21.45 -2.35 6.48
C LYS A 51 -22.05 -1.93 7.82
N TRP A 52 -21.66 -0.77 8.36
CA TRP A 52 -22.23 -0.21 9.58
C TRP A 52 -23.74 -0.01 9.46
N ASP A 53 -24.19 0.64 8.39
CA ASP A 53 -25.61 0.97 8.18
C ASP A 53 -26.46 -0.27 7.90
N SER A 54 -25.91 -1.28 7.22
CA SER A 54 -26.64 -2.50 6.85
C SER A 54 -26.52 -3.64 7.85
N GLY A 55 -25.63 -3.54 8.85
CA GLY A 55 -25.32 -4.63 9.77
C GLY A 55 -24.62 -5.84 9.12
N GLN A 56 -24.17 -5.71 7.87
CA GLN A 56 -23.50 -6.80 7.16
C GLN A 56 -22.06 -6.99 7.65
N PRO A 57 -21.54 -8.23 7.72
CA PRO A 57 -20.17 -8.47 8.12
C PRO A 57 -19.18 -7.90 7.10
N VAL A 58 -17.96 -7.64 7.57
CA VAL A 58 -16.84 -7.24 6.68
C VAL A 58 -16.50 -8.37 5.72
N GLU A 59 -16.44 -9.61 6.22
CA GLU A 59 -16.24 -10.82 5.42
C GLU A 59 -17.37 -11.00 4.41
N ALA A 60 -17.01 -11.15 3.14
CA ALA A 60 -17.93 -11.42 2.05
C ALA A 60 -17.33 -12.46 1.09
N PRO A 61 -17.19 -13.75 1.53
CA PRO A 61 -16.41 -14.77 0.82
C PRO A 61 -16.79 -14.94 -0.64
N GLU A 62 -18.09 -14.95 -0.95
CA GLU A 62 -18.58 -15.09 -2.34
C GLU A 62 -18.14 -13.90 -3.21
N ARG A 63 -18.24 -12.67 -2.68
CA ARG A 63 -17.80 -11.46 -3.40
C ARG A 63 -16.29 -11.41 -3.53
N GLU A 64 -15.56 -11.80 -2.52
CA GLU A 64 -14.09 -11.85 -2.52
C GLU A 64 -13.60 -12.83 -3.59
N GLN A 65 -14.15 -14.04 -3.62
CA GLN A 65 -13.86 -15.04 -4.65
C GLN A 65 -14.21 -14.54 -6.06
N GLN A 66 -15.35 -13.87 -6.22
CA GLN A 66 -15.75 -13.29 -7.51
C GLN A 66 -14.75 -12.23 -7.99
N VAL A 67 -14.26 -11.36 -7.11
CA VAL A 67 -13.25 -10.33 -7.45
C VAL A 67 -11.95 -10.99 -7.89
N ILE A 68 -11.48 -12.00 -7.15
CA ILE A 68 -10.25 -12.73 -7.47
C ILE A 68 -10.40 -13.47 -8.81
N ALA A 69 -11.49 -14.20 -9.02
CA ALA A 69 -11.75 -14.92 -10.26
C ALA A 69 -11.84 -13.97 -11.47
N ASN A 70 -12.47 -12.81 -11.31
CA ASN A 70 -12.53 -11.79 -12.36
C ASN A 70 -11.14 -11.22 -12.68
N ALA A 71 -10.32 -10.94 -11.68
CA ALA A 71 -8.95 -10.48 -11.86
C ALA A 71 -8.13 -11.54 -12.60
N GLN A 72 -8.21 -12.79 -12.17
CA GLN A 72 -7.52 -13.93 -12.78
C GLN A 72 -7.91 -14.12 -14.25
N SER A 73 -9.21 -14.09 -14.57
CA SER A 73 -9.71 -14.28 -15.92
C SER A 73 -9.33 -13.15 -16.89
N GLN A 74 -9.15 -11.93 -16.38
CA GLN A 74 -8.76 -10.77 -17.18
C GLN A 74 -7.25 -10.59 -17.30
N ALA A 75 -6.45 -11.21 -16.42
CA ALA A 75 -5.01 -10.98 -16.27
C ALA A 75 -4.22 -11.12 -17.57
N LEU A 76 -4.50 -12.17 -18.36
CA LEU A 76 -3.80 -12.45 -19.61
C LEU A 76 -3.97 -11.31 -20.64
N ARG A 77 -5.09 -10.59 -20.64
CA ARG A 77 -5.32 -9.43 -21.52
C ARG A 77 -4.37 -8.27 -21.24
N PHE A 78 -3.82 -8.24 -20.04
CA PHE A 78 -2.83 -7.25 -19.59
C PHE A 78 -1.40 -7.79 -19.58
N GLY A 79 -1.20 -9.06 -19.96
CA GLY A 79 0.11 -9.70 -19.91
C GLY A 79 0.57 -10.08 -18.51
N VAL A 80 -0.38 -10.33 -17.61
CA VAL A 80 -0.13 -10.81 -16.23
C VAL A 80 -0.55 -12.28 -16.15
N ASP A 81 0.25 -13.09 -15.45
CA ASP A 81 -0.14 -14.45 -15.10
C ASP A 81 -1.39 -14.46 -14.19
N GLY A 82 -2.31 -15.40 -14.42
CA GLY A 82 -3.58 -15.46 -13.69
C GLY A 82 -3.39 -15.70 -12.18
N GLN A 83 -2.46 -16.57 -11.79
CA GLN A 83 -2.16 -16.83 -10.38
C GLN A 83 -1.52 -15.60 -9.71
N ARG A 84 -0.64 -14.91 -10.43
CA ARG A 84 -0.05 -13.65 -10.02
C ARG A 84 -1.11 -12.59 -9.71
N ALA A 85 -2.08 -12.43 -10.61
CA ALA A 85 -3.21 -11.52 -10.40
C ALA A 85 -4.06 -11.94 -9.20
N ALA A 86 -4.37 -13.24 -9.07
CA ALA A 86 -5.16 -13.76 -7.95
C ALA A 86 -4.51 -13.45 -6.60
N LEU A 87 -3.21 -13.70 -6.43
CA LEU A 87 -2.47 -13.39 -5.22
C LEU A 87 -2.46 -11.88 -4.91
N PHE A 88 -2.19 -11.06 -5.93
CA PHE A 88 -2.19 -9.61 -5.77
C PHE A 88 -3.56 -9.07 -5.33
N PHE A 89 -4.65 -9.54 -5.93
CA PHE A 89 -6.00 -9.08 -5.55
C PHE A 89 -6.47 -9.67 -4.23
N ALA A 90 -6.04 -10.86 -3.83
CA ALA A 90 -6.25 -11.37 -2.48
C ALA A 90 -5.60 -10.45 -1.42
N ASP A 91 -4.36 -10.01 -1.65
CA ASP A 91 -3.69 -9.02 -0.77
C ASP A 91 -4.45 -7.70 -0.69
N GLN A 92 -4.98 -7.21 -1.83
CA GLN A 92 -5.78 -5.98 -1.88
C GLN A 92 -7.08 -6.09 -1.07
N ILE A 93 -7.73 -7.26 -1.09
CA ILE A 93 -8.96 -7.53 -0.34
C ILE A 93 -8.64 -7.54 1.15
N GLU A 94 -7.63 -8.28 1.58
CA GLU A 94 -7.25 -8.37 2.99
C GLU A 94 -6.84 -7.02 3.58
N ALA A 95 -6.09 -6.22 2.82
CA ALA A 95 -5.71 -4.87 3.23
C ALA A 95 -6.93 -3.94 3.40
N ASN A 96 -7.90 -4.05 2.49
CA ASN A 96 -9.12 -3.27 2.57
C ASN A 96 -9.98 -3.70 3.77
N LYS A 97 -10.11 -5.02 4.05
CA LYS A 97 -10.80 -5.54 5.24
C LYS A 97 -10.16 -5.03 6.54
N LEU A 98 -8.83 -4.99 6.62
CA LEU A 98 -8.10 -4.44 7.76
C LEU A 98 -8.53 -2.99 8.08
N LEU A 99 -8.65 -2.15 7.05
CA LEU A 99 -9.11 -0.77 7.22
C LEU A 99 -10.58 -0.69 7.62
N GLN A 100 -11.45 -1.54 7.05
CA GLN A 100 -12.86 -1.62 7.43
C GLN A 100 -13.02 -2.01 8.90
N TYR A 101 -12.33 -3.07 9.36
CA TYR A 101 -12.36 -3.48 10.76
C TYR A 101 -11.89 -2.38 11.71
N SER A 102 -10.83 -1.67 11.32
CA SER A 102 -10.32 -0.56 12.13
C SER A 102 -11.33 0.59 12.21
N ALA A 103 -12.01 0.94 11.11
CA ALA A 103 -13.05 1.96 11.09
C ALA A 103 -14.24 1.54 11.99
N LEU A 104 -14.76 0.34 11.79
CA LEU A 104 -15.87 -0.20 12.58
C LEU A 104 -15.54 -0.28 14.06
N SER A 105 -14.32 -0.72 14.43
CA SER A 105 -13.87 -0.76 15.83
C SER A 105 -13.90 0.61 16.48
N ARG A 106 -13.41 1.65 15.77
CA ARG A 106 -13.48 3.04 16.28
C ARG A 106 -14.93 3.51 16.48
N TRP A 107 -15.80 3.23 15.51
CA TRP A 107 -17.22 3.65 15.58
C TRP A 107 -17.99 2.92 16.67
N HIS A 108 -17.73 1.63 16.88
CA HIS A 108 -18.30 0.90 18.02
C HIS A 108 -17.84 1.45 19.36
N ALA A 109 -16.56 1.85 19.48
CA ALA A 109 -16.03 2.43 20.72
C ALA A 109 -16.69 3.77 21.08
N VAL A 110 -17.08 4.58 20.08
CA VAL A 110 -17.76 5.87 20.29
C VAL A 110 -19.28 5.80 20.16
N GLY A 111 -19.83 4.65 19.76
CA GLY A 111 -21.27 4.42 19.61
C GLY A 111 -21.90 5.03 18.35
N SER A 112 -21.10 5.57 17.42
CA SER A 112 -21.63 6.18 16.18
C SER A 112 -20.60 6.19 15.06
N ALA A 113 -21.07 6.05 13.81
CA ALA A 113 -20.27 6.30 12.61
C ALA A 113 -20.31 7.79 12.23
N PRO A 114 -19.34 8.27 11.42
CA PRO A 114 -19.34 9.63 10.88
C PRO A 114 -20.63 9.97 10.12
N GLN A 115 -21.11 11.21 10.27
CA GLN A 115 -22.28 11.74 9.56
C GLN A 115 -21.91 12.29 8.15
N THR A 116 -21.12 11.55 7.41
CA THR A 116 -20.74 11.87 6.03
C THR A 116 -21.77 11.34 5.05
N PRO A 117 -21.90 11.96 3.84
CA PRO A 117 -22.77 11.43 2.79
C PRO A 117 -22.42 9.97 2.47
N ARG A 118 -23.44 9.13 2.31
CA ARG A 118 -23.26 7.71 1.98
C ARG A 118 -23.08 7.53 0.48
N VAL A 119 -22.01 6.85 0.10
CA VAL A 119 -21.78 6.42 -1.28
C VAL A 119 -22.41 5.04 -1.45
N ASP A 120 -23.33 4.89 -2.43
CA ASP A 120 -23.99 3.61 -2.64
C ASP A 120 -23.02 2.52 -3.12
N LEU A 121 -23.03 1.40 -2.41
CA LEU A 121 -22.09 0.29 -2.66
C LEU A 121 -22.30 -0.33 -4.04
N GLY A 122 -23.57 -0.52 -4.45
CA GLY A 122 -23.90 -1.22 -5.69
C GLY A 122 -23.69 -0.37 -6.93
N SER A 123 -24.26 0.83 -6.93
CA SER A 123 -24.32 1.71 -8.11
C SER A 123 -23.08 2.61 -8.26
N GLN A 124 -22.30 2.82 -7.20
CA GLN A 124 -21.16 3.75 -7.23
C GLN A 124 -19.83 3.09 -6.86
N LEU A 125 -19.69 2.50 -5.67
CA LEU A 125 -18.40 1.97 -5.21
C LEU A 125 -17.92 0.75 -6.00
N ARG A 126 -18.80 -0.24 -6.23
CA ARG A 126 -18.44 -1.43 -7.01
C ARG A 126 -17.98 -1.10 -8.43
N PRO A 127 -18.69 -0.26 -9.22
CA PRO A 127 -18.21 0.16 -10.52
C PRO A 127 -16.87 0.90 -10.50
N GLN A 128 -16.58 1.68 -9.43
CA GLN A 128 -15.27 2.32 -9.26
C GLN A 128 -14.17 1.28 -8.98
N LEU A 129 -14.43 0.34 -8.08
CA LEU A 129 -13.51 -0.75 -7.77
C LEU A 129 -13.23 -1.63 -9.01
N ASP A 130 -14.24 -1.90 -9.84
CA ASP A 130 -14.10 -2.68 -11.08
C ASP A 130 -13.28 -1.91 -12.16
N ARG A 131 -13.42 -0.59 -12.24
CA ARG A 131 -12.53 0.24 -13.09
C ARG A 131 -11.10 0.22 -12.59
N LEU A 132 -10.92 0.40 -11.29
CA LEU A 132 -9.62 0.41 -10.65
C LEU A 132 -8.92 -0.94 -10.76
N GLN A 133 -9.67 -2.07 -10.76
CA GLN A 133 -9.10 -3.39 -11.01
C GLN A 133 -8.39 -3.48 -12.36
N ARG A 134 -8.98 -2.93 -13.44
CA ARG A 134 -8.33 -2.92 -14.77
C ARG A 134 -7.06 -2.08 -14.78
N THR A 135 -7.10 -0.91 -14.13
CA THR A 135 -5.91 -0.05 -13.98
C THR A 135 -4.81 -0.77 -13.22
N LEU A 136 -5.14 -1.43 -12.11
CA LEU A 136 -4.20 -2.20 -11.29
C LEU A 136 -3.59 -3.37 -12.07
N LEU A 137 -4.37 -4.09 -12.90
CA LEU A 137 -3.82 -5.15 -13.77
C LEU A 137 -2.82 -4.61 -14.79
N SER A 138 -3.13 -3.48 -15.44
CA SER A 138 -2.21 -2.83 -16.38
C SER A 138 -0.92 -2.37 -15.69
N GLN A 139 -1.03 -1.77 -14.51
CA GLN A 139 0.11 -1.28 -13.75
C GLN A 139 0.93 -2.41 -13.11
N LEU A 140 0.29 -3.52 -12.73
CA LEU A 140 0.98 -4.72 -12.26
C LEU A 140 1.84 -5.31 -13.39
N ALA A 141 1.32 -5.37 -14.62
CA ALA A 141 2.07 -5.78 -15.79
C ALA A 141 3.28 -4.86 -16.06
N GLU A 142 3.10 -3.55 -15.94
CA GLU A 142 4.19 -2.59 -16.10
C GLU A 142 5.24 -2.75 -14.99
N PHE A 143 4.80 -2.91 -13.75
CA PHE A 143 5.69 -3.17 -12.62
C PHE A 143 6.48 -4.47 -12.81
N ASP A 144 5.84 -5.56 -13.24
CA ASP A 144 6.48 -6.85 -13.44
C ASP A 144 7.56 -6.81 -14.54
N ARG A 145 7.35 -6.01 -15.60
CA ARG A 145 8.37 -5.76 -16.63
C ARG A 145 9.54 -4.89 -16.16
N ASN A 146 9.29 -3.99 -15.20
CA ASN A 146 10.25 -3.00 -14.70
C ASN A 146 10.58 -3.23 -13.22
N ARG A 147 10.53 -4.48 -12.76
CA ARG A 147 10.75 -4.85 -11.36
C ARG A 147 12.12 -4.39 -10.89
N PRO A 148 12.23 -3.66 -9.77
CA PRO A 148 13.52 -3.27 -9.21
C PRO A 148 14.36 -4.48 -8.81
N ALA A 149 15.67 -4.41 -9.00
CA ALA A 149 16.61 -5.49 -8.59
C ALA A 149 16.52 -5.78 -7.08
N HIS A 150 16.33 -4.75 -6.25
CA HIS A 150 16.15 -4.86 -4.80
C HIS A 150 14.69 -4.56 -4.41
N CYS A 151 13.73 -5.29 -5.03
CA CYS A 151 12.30 -5.04 -4.92
C CYS A 151 11.80 -4.85 -3.47
N PRO A 152 12.10 -5.73 -2.49
CA PRO A 152 11.59 -5.54 -1.13
C PRO A 152 12.06 -4.24 -0.48
N ALA A 153 13.33 -3.87 -0.63
CA ALA A 153 13.87 -2.63 -0.06
C ALA A 153 13.28 -1.39 -0.74
N THR A 154 13.18 -1.40 -2.09
CA THR A 154 12.58 -0.31 -2.86
C THR A 154 11.11 -0.14 -2.52
N LEU A 155 10.37 -1.24 -2.38
CA LEU A 155 8.95 -1.23 -1.98
C LEU A 155 8.78 -0.67 -0.57
N ALA A 156 9.58 -1.13 0.41
CA ALA A 156 9.53 -0.64 1.79
C ALA A 156 9.77 0.88 1.86
N GLN A 157 10.77 1.38 1.14
CA GLN A 157 11.05 2.82 1.04
C GLN A 157 9.90 3.58 0.38
N ALA A 158 9.33 3.05 -0.70
CA ALA A 158 8.22 3.67 -1.40
C ALA A 158 6.94 3.75 -0.53
N ILE A 159 6.67 2.74 0.29
CA ILE A 159 5.57 2.72 1.26
C ILE A 159 5.82 3.75 2.36
N ALA A 160 7.03 3.78 2.95
CA ALA A 160 7.38 4.75 3.99
C ALA A 160 7.23 6.21 3.55
N GLN A 161 7.48 6.50 2.26
CA GLN A 161 7.30 7.84 1.68
C GLN A 161 5.83 8.22 1.41
N ARG A 162 4.93 7.24 1.31
CA ARG A 162 3.52 7.46 0.92
C ARG A 162 2.54 7.33 2.07
N ALA A 163 2.87 6.55 3.07
CA ALA A 163 1.97 6.33 4.20
C ALA A 163 1.73 7.63 4.97
N ARG A 164 0.47 8.01 5.11
CA ARG A 164 0.04 9.23 5.83
C ARG A 164 0.02 9.00 7.34
N ASP A 165 -0.17 7.76 7.74
CA ASP A 165 -0.28 7.34 9.13
C ASP A 165 0.15 5.86 9.29
N PRO A 166 0.34 5.36 10.52
CA PRO A 166 0.74 3.98 10.77
C PRO A 166 -0.27 2.95 10.26
N GLN A 167 -1.58 3.23 10.32
CA GLN A 167 -2.61 2.31 9.88
C GLN A 167 -2.56 2.12 8.35
N GLN A 168 -2.40 3.21 7.61
CA GLN A 168 -2.23 3.16 6.16
C GLN A 168 -0.92 2.45 5.78
N SER A 169 0.16 2.65 6.54
CA SER A 169 1.42 1.94 6.33
C SER A 169 1.22 0.41 6.40
N VAL A 170 0.54 -0.07 7.44
CA VAL A 170 0.23 -1.50 7.61
C VAL A 170 -0.66 -2.01 6.49
N ALA A 171 -1.68 -1.23 6.07
CA ALA A 171 -2.55 -1.60 4.97
C ALA A 171 -1.79 -1.69 3.63
N LEU A 172 -0.88 -0.76 3.34
CA LEU A 172 -0.02 -0.81 2.15
C LEU A 172 0.91 -2.03 2.16
N ILE A 173 1.53 -2.33 3.30
CA ILE A 173 2.36 -3.55 3.47
C ILE A 173 1.52 -4.78 3.17
N ARG A 174 0.30 -4.87 3.75
CA ARG A 174 -0.60 -6.01 3.53
C ARG A 174 -1.06 -6.10 2.07
N ALA A 175 -1.39 -4.98 1.43
CA ALA A 175 -1.81 -4.91 0.04
C ALA A 175 -0.71 -5.33 -0.96
N THR A 176 0.54 -5.33 -0.55
CA THR A 176 1.70 -5.59 -1.40
C THR A 176 2.53 -6.80 -0.95
N THR A 177 1.96 -7.67 -0.10
CA THR A 177 2.65 -8.81 0.50
C THR A 177 3.35 -9.68 -0.55
N HIS A 178 2.66 -10.01 -1.63
CA HIS A 178 3.21 -10.85 -2.71
C HIS A 178 3.77 -10.05 -3.90
N LEU A 179 3.86 -8.71 -3.81
CA LEU A 179 4.29 -7.89 -4.95
C LEU A 179 5.70 -8.20 -5.41
N CYS A 180 6.61 -8.44 -4.48
CA CYS A 180 8.02 -8.76 -4.77
C CYS A 180 8.33 -10.26 -4.84
N SER A 181 7.33 -11.15 -4.71
CA SER A 181 7.54 -12.59 -4.83
C SER A 181 8.05 -12.96 -6.23
N PRO A 182 8.92 -13.99 -6.37
CA PRO A 182 9.31 -14.50 -7.68
C PRO A 182 8.09 -14.88 -8.53
N GLN A 183 8.21 -14.70 -9.84
CA GLN A 183 7.23 -15.19 -10.82
C GLN A 183 7.53 -16.63 -11.20
#